data_72b12f6db9dee5d09512cbcd3699b02f
#
_entry.id   72b12f6db9dee5d09512cbcd3699b02f
#
_cell.length_a   1.000
_cell.length_b   1.000
_cell.length_c   1.000
_cell.angle_alpha   90.00
_cell.angle_beta   90.00
_cell.angle_gamma   90.00
#
_symmetry.space_group_name_H-M   'P 1'
#
loop_
_entity.id
_entity.type
_entity.pdbx_description
1 polymer ?
#
loop_
_entity_poly.entity_id
_entity_poly.type
_entity_poly.pdbx_seq_one_letter_code
_entity_poly.pdbx_strand_id
1 'polypeptide(L)'
;MSGSEHFDAIVVGSGFGGSVMAYRLAEAGLRVCVLERGKRYPPGSFARSPREMRDNLWDPGRGKQGLFQVWSFGGIDGVVAAGLGGGSLIYANVLIRKDERWFFRRRPDGGHDEWPVSRADLEPHYDRVESMLAPQRLPVDHSPYDGLAKTAALREAAQALDLDWTLPDLAITFGDPTGAPVPGEPIRDPSGGTTDNLHGRTRYTCRLCGECNIGCNYGSKNTLDYNYLTEADRLGAELRDRCDVRHIAPRDEGGYVVGYVTHVADDENEDQVGGAPAGARRSPEVDITADRLILAAGTFGTADLLLKNQHRFPGLSDRLGHYVSGNGDLLGVVHDARRTEGGRAVPRVLAPSRGPVITSTIRVPDQADGGSGPGLYLQDGGYPGFVDWLVEATDATGVFHRVLRFVEQLLLNRVGSTPQPNMDARIAGLIGDARRSSSLLPLLGMGMDTPDGVLSLDSHGRLSLDWHVDRSSDYFAEAIKTMGDVAASLGGKFSIDPLWHLRRTLVTVHPLGGCSMGVDSERGVVGPDGSVFGYPGLVIADGSVMPGPVGPNPSLTIAALSDRFADSLIG
;
A
#
# COMPACT_ATOMS: atom_id res chain seq x y z
N MET A 1 -32.56 -1.22 28.13
CA MET A 1 -31.28 -0.91 27.54
C MET A 1 -30.76 -2.24 27.00
N SER A 2 -30.71 -2.42 25.66
CA SER A 2 -30.02 -3.58 25.08
C SER A 2 -28.56 -3.42 25.46
N GLY A 3 -27.98 -4.42 26.15
CA GLY A 3 -26.56 -4.39 26.49
C GLY A 3 -25.75 -4.17 25.23
N SER A 4 -24.71 -3.32 25.31
CA SER A 4 -23.76 -3.10 24.22
C SER A 4 -23.14 -4.45 23.88
N GLU A 5 -23.02 -4.75 22.59
CA GLU A 5 -22.39 -5.98 22.12
C GLU A 5 -20.93 -6.02 22.59
N HIS A 6 -20.48 -7.19 23.08
CA HIS A 6 -19.15 -7.34 23.67
C HIS A 6 -18.35 -8.43 22.96
N PHE A 7 -17.06 -8.20 22.72
CA PHE A 7 -16.11 -9.12 22.08
C PHE A 7 -14.89 -9.34 22.98
N ASP A 8 -14.16 -10.42 22.77
CA ASP A 8 -12.84 -10.59 23.41
C ASP A 8 -11.82 -9.64 22.79
N ALA A 9 -11.97 -9.36 21.47
CA ALA A 9 -11.11 -8.41 20.77
C ALA A 9 -11.87 -7.68 19.65
N ILE A 10 -11.62 -6.37 19.52
CA ILE A 10 -12.02 -5.56 18.37
C ILE A 10 -10.77 -5.15 17.61
N VAL A 11 -10.77 -5.35 16.28
CA VAL A 11 -9.71 -4.94 15.36
C VAL A 11 -10.22 -3.81 14.47
N VAL A 12 -9.58 -2.66 14.54
CA VAL A 12 -9.94 -1.48 13.74
C VAL A 12 -9.05 -1.40 12.50
N GLY A 13 -9.62 -1.70 11.35
CA GLY A 13 -8.92 -1.82 10.06
C GLY A 13 -8.55 -3.25 9.69
N SER A 14 -8.66 -3.56 8.40
CA SER A 14 -8.45 -4.89 7.83
C SER A 14 -7.23 -4.97 6.91
N GLY A 15 -6.26 -4.06 7.08
CA GLY A 15 -4.98 -4.09 6.36
C GLY A 15 -4.05 -5.21 6.83
N PHE A 16 -2.77 -5.17 6.44
CA PHE A 16 -1.81 -6.24 6.74
C PHE A 16 -1.77 -6.61 8.24
N GLY A 17 -1.68 -5.62 9.10
CA GLY A 17 -1.65 -5.90 10.53
C GLY A 17 -2.97 -6.39 11.08
N GLY A 18 -4.07 -5.71 10.76
CA GLY A 18 -5.39 -6.06 11.28
C GLY A 18 -5.87 -7.44 10.83
N SER A 19 -5.58 -7.85 9.60
CA SER A 19 -5.92 -9.19 9.09
C SER A 19 -5.15 -10.29 9.78
N VAL A 20 -3.84 -10.08 10.00
CA VAL A 20 -3.00 -11.03 10.77
C VAL A 20 -3.51 -11.17 12.19
N MET A 21 -3.77 -10.04 12.87
CA MET A 21 -4.30 -10.03 14.24
C MET A 21 -5.66 -10.72 14.32
N ALA A 22 -6.58 -10.43 13.38
CA ALA A 22 -7.91 -11.04 13.35
C ALA A 22 -7.82 -12.58 13.23
N TYR A 23 -6.99 -13.07 12.31
CA TYR A 23 -6.78 -14.51 12.13
C TYR A 23 -6.17 -15.15 13.38
N ARG A 24 -5.05 -14.62 13.90
CA ARG A 24 -4.32 -15.19 15.02
C ARG A 24 -5.17 -15.22 16.30
N LEU A 25 -5.94 -14.16 16.57
CA LEU A 25 -6.82 -14.12 17.74
C LEU A 25 -8.02 -15.06 17.58
N ALA A 26 -8.60 -15.18 16.39
CA ALA A 26 -9.66 -16.16 16.12
C ALA A 26 -9.14 -17.61 16.18
N GLU A 27 -7.92 -17.88 15.69
CA GLU A 27 -7.24 -19.19 15.81
C GLU A 27 -7.03 -19.59 17.28
N ALA A 28 -6.79 -18.62 18.15
CA ALA A 28 -6.72 -18.82 19.60
C ALA A 28 -8.08 -18.99 20.29
N GLY A 29 -9.19 -18.98 19.53
CA GLY A 29 -10.56 -19.19 20.03
C GLY A 29 -11.22 -17.94 20.62
N LEU A 30 -10.67 -16.75 20.39
CA LEU A 30 -11.25 -15.49 20.85
C LEU A 30 -12.40 -15.05 19.93
N ARG A 31 -13.45 -14.44 20.53
CA ARG A 31 -14.52 -13.77 19.78
C ARG A 31 -14.02 -12.43 19.23
N VAL A 32 -13.72 -12.38 17.94
CA VAL A 32 -13.12 -11.23 17.26
C VAL A 32 -14.13 -10.50 16.39
N CYS A 33 -14.11 -9.16 16.43
CA CYS A 33 -14.82 -8.30 15.48
C CYS A 33 -13.84 -7.40 14.75
N VAL A 34 -13.88 -7.42 13.42
CA VAL A 34 -13.08 -6.53 12.56
C VAL A 34 -13.99 -5.43 12.02
N LEU A 35 -13.59 -4.16 12.21
CA LEU A 35 -14.28 -2.99 11.69
C LEU A 35 -13.47 -2.37 10.56
N GLU A 36 -13.95 -2.50 9.32
CA GLU A 36 -13.34 -1.90 8.14
C GLU A 36 -14.24 -0.78 7.59
N ARG A 37 -13.68 0.42 7.37
CA ARG A 37 -14.45 1.56 6.85
C ARG A 37 -14.85 1.39 5.39
N GLY A 38 -14.02 0.73 4.59
CA GLY A 38 -14.26 0.48 3.18
C GLY A 38 -15.15 -0.74 2.93
N LYS A 39 -15.55 -0.94 1.69
CA LYS A 39 -16.39 -2.06 1.26
C LYS A 39 -15.58 -3.29 0.86
N ARG A 40 -16.26 -4.40 0.63
CA ARG A 40 -15.69 -5.61 0.00
C ARG A 40 -15.50 -5.38 -1.50
N TYR A 41 -14.40 -5.91 -2.05
CA TYR A 41 -14.06 -5.83 -3.47
C TYR A 41 -13.85 -7.21 -4.08
N PRO A 42 -14.93 -7.96 -4.41
CA PRO A 42 -14.81 -9.25 -5.07
C PRO A 42 -14.16 -9.11 -6.47
N PRO A 43 -13.61 -10.19 -7.05
CA PRO A 43 -13.11 -10.20 -8.41
C PRO A 43 -14.15 -9.66 -9.39
N GLY A 44 -13.74 -8.78 -10.29
CA GLY A 44 -14.61 -8.12 -11.26
C GLY A 44 -15.26 -6.83 -10.79
N SER A 45 -15.11 -6.43 -9.50
CA SER A 45 -15.73 -5.21 -8.95
C SER A 45 -14.81 -3.99 -8.95
N PHE A 46 -13.53 -4.15 -9.28
CA PHE A 46 -12.60 -3.02 -9.33
C PHE A 46 -12.83 -2.17 -10.58
N ALA A 47 -12.78 -0.87 -10.41
CA ALA A 47 -13.02 0.13 -11.45
C ALA A 47 -12.07 -0.03 -12.66
N ARG A 48 -12.62 0.07 -13.89
CA ARG A 48 -11.85 -0.05 -15.14
C ARG A 48 -12.18 1.02 -16.17
N SER A 49 -13.22 1.80 -15.98
CA SER A 49 -13.54 2.94 -16.83
C SER A 49 -13.13 4.26 -16.16
N PRO A 50 -12.87 5.34 -16.94
CA PRO A 50 -12.59 6.67 -16.40
C PRO A 50 -13.68 7.18 -15.45
N ARG A 51 -14.95 6.85 -15.72
CA ARG A 51 -16.09 7.22 -14.88
C ARG A 51 -16.02 6.50 -13.52
N GLU A 52 -15.88 5.18 -13.53
CA GLU A 52 -15.74 4.39 -12.31
C GLU A 52 -14.51 4.81 -11.50
N MET A 53 -13.37 5.09 -12.17
CA MET A 53 -12.16 5.55 -11.49
C MET A 53 -12.35 6.90 -10.80
N ARG A 54 -13.10 7.84 -11.41
CA ARG A 54 -13.44 9.13 -10.77
C ARG A 54 -14.24 8.95 -9.49
N ASP A 55 -15.13 7.96 -9.47
CA ASP A 55 -16.01 7.70 -8.35
C ASP A 55 -15.37 6.73 -7.33
N ASN A 56 -14.18 6.19 -7.64
CA ASN A 56 -13.42 5.25 -6.80
C ASN A 56 -12.55 5.94 -5.73
N LEU A 57 -12.92 7.16 -5.32
CA LEU A 57 -12.27 7.90 -4.24
C LEU A 57 -13.07 7.75 -2.94
N TRP A 58 -12.35 7.72 -1.81
CA TRP A 58 -12.93 7.75 -0.48
C TRP A 58 -13.12 9.19 -0.03
N ASP A 59 -14.36 9.66 -0.10
CA ASP A 59 -14.80 10.97 0.41
C ASP A 59 -16.27 10.86 0.87
N PRO A 60 -16.51 10.23 2.04
CA PRO A 60 -17.88 10.01 2.52
C PRO A 60 -18.64 11.30 2.78
N GLY A 61 -17.95 12.43 2.98
CA GLY A 61 -18.56 13.75 3.10
C GLY A 61 -19.26 14.21 1.79
N ARG A 62 -18.82 13.64 0.65
CA ARG A 62 -19.40 13.85 -0.68
C ARG A 62 -20.13 12.64 -1.23
N GLY A 63 -20.45 11.66 -0.37
CA GLY A 63 -21.13 10.42 -0.76
C GLY A 63 -20.25 9.41 -1.52
N LYS A 64 -18.93 9.58 -1.54
CA LYS A 64 -18.02 8.67 -2.23
C LYS A 64 -17.40 7.67 -1.26
N GLN A 65 -17.59 6.38 -1.53
CA GLN A 65 -17.08 5.27 -0.73
C GLN A 65 -16.16 4.38 -1.59
N GLY A 66 -15.28 5.00 -2.37
CA GLY A 66 -14.35 4.30 -3.26
C GLY A 66 -13.12 3.77 -2.55
N LEU A 67 -12.27 3.07 -3.32
CA LEU A 67 -11.10 2.34 -2.82
C LEU A 67 -9.95 3.26 -2.38
N PHE A 68 -9.76 4.41 -3.05
CA PHE A 68 -8.57 5.24 -2.85
C PHE A 68 -8.85 6.44 -1.97
N GLN A 69 -8.01 6.65 -0.96
CA GLN A 69 -7.94 7.90 -0.22
C GLN A 69 -6.55 8.51 -0.36
N VAL A 70 -6.50 9.82 -0.58
CA VAL A 70 -5.27 10.59 -0.58
C VAL A 70 -5.24 11.52 0.61
N TRP A 71 -4.19 11.41 1.40
CA TRP A 71 -3.84 12.34 2.45
C TRP A 71 -2.80 13.31 1.90
N SER A 72 -3.14 14.61 1.85
CA SER A 72 -2.24 15.64 1.32
C SER A 72 -1.84 16.61 2.42
N PHE A 73 -0.54 16.66 2.72
CA PHE A 73 0.03 17.46 3.82
C PHE A 73 0.95 18.59 3.33
N GLY A 74 1.01 18.85 2.02
CA GLY A 74 1.82 19.92 1.43
C GLY A 74 3.27 19.53 1.12
N GLY A 75 3.94 18.71 1.94
CA GLY A 75 5.29 18.16 1.68
C GLY A 75 5.26 16.71 1.24
N ILE A 76 4.23 15.99 1.61
CA ILE A 76 4.02 14.58 1.29
C ILE A 76 2.55 14.28 1.03
N ASP A 77 2.28 13.52 -0.01
CA ASP A 77 0.95 13.00 -0.33
C ASP A 77 0.97 11.48 -0.19
N GLY A 78 0.13 10.96 0.72
CA GLY A 78 0.03 9.53 0.98
C GLY A 78 -1.20 8.91 0.33
N VAL A 79 -1.03 7.83 -0.43
CA VAL A 79 -2.12 7.07 -1.04
C VAL A 79 -2.41 5.82 -0.23
N VAL A 80 -3.64 5.68 0.25
CA VAL A 80 -4.09 4.54 1.06
C VAL A 80 -5.37 3.93 0.51
N ALA A 81 -5.65 2.67 0.88
CA ALA A 81 -6.86 1.98 0.46
C ALA A 81 -7.95 2.03 1.54
N ALA A 82 -9.21 2.08 1.10
CA ALA A 82 -10.40 1.89 1.92
C ALA A 82 -11.19 0.68 1.35
N GLY A 83 -11.02 -0.47 1.95
CA GLY A 83 -11.65 -1.72 1.52
C GLY A 83 -11.22 -2.89 2.40
N LEU A 84 -12.05 -3.92 2.50
CA LEU A 84 -11.75 -5.12 3.26
C LEU A 84 -10.53 -5.85 2.66
N GLY A 85 -9.41 -5.87 3.39
CA GLY A 85 -8.08 -6.26 2.92
C GLY A 85 -7.08 -5.09 2.81
N GLY A 86 -7.55 -3.85 3.03
CA GLY A 86 -6.70 -2.65 3.12
C GLY A 86 -5.75 -2.46 1.94
N GLY A 87 -4.51 -2.08 2.23
CA GLY A 87 -3.47 -1.82 1.24
C GLY A 87 -3.16 -2.98 0.30
N SER A 88 -3.46 -4.23 0.68
CA SER A 88 -3.24 -5.39 -0.18
C SER A 88 -4.06 -5.33 -1.46
N LEU A 89 -5.19 -4.63 -1.47
CA LEU A 89 -6.03 -4.47 -2.65
C LEU A 89 -5.33 -3.66 -3.76
N ILE A 90 -4.45 -2.73 -3.40
CA ILE A 90 -3.78 -1.80 -4.33
C ILE A 90 -2.25 -1.93 -4.38
N TYR A 91 -1.61 -2.77 -3.54
CA TYR A 91 -0.15 -2.91 -3.55
C TYR A 91 0.38 -3.59 -4.81
N ALA A 92 1.68 -3.42 -5.06
CA ALA A 92 2.37 -4.04 -6.19
C ALA A 92 2.87 -5.47 -5.93
N ASN A 93 2.41 -6.09 -4.84
CA ASN A 93 2.58 -7.50 -4.47
C ASN A 93 3.98 -7.93 -4.03
N VAL A 94 4.94 -7.04 -3.96
CA VAL A 94 6.32 -7.36 -3.61
C VAL A 94 6.44 -7.72 -2.13
N LEU A 95 7.06 -8.86 -1.85
CA LEU A 95 7.36 -9.35 -0.52
C LEU A 95 8.88 -9.48 -0.36
N ILE A 96 9.48 -8.51 0.31
CA ILE A 96 10.92 -8.50 0.63
C ILE A 96 11.05 -8.31 2.13
N ARG A 97 11.76 -9.22 2.79
CA ARG A 97 12.08 -9.10 4.21
C ARG A 97 13.02 -7.90 4.41
N LYS A 98 12.79 -7.11 5.49
CA LYS A 98 13.67 -5.98 5.83
C LYS A 98 15.12 -6.43 5.94
N ASP A 99 16.04 -5.66 5.35
CA ASP A 99 17.48 -5.94 5.41
C ASP A 99 17.96 -5.95 6.87
N GLU A 100 18.70 -6.98 7.25
CA GLU A 100 19.20 -7.16 8.63
C GLU A 100 19.99 -5.95 9.13
N ARG A 101 20.76 -5.32 8.25
CA ARG A 101 21.59 -4.14 8.55
C ARG A 101 20.78 -2.87 8.77
N TRP A 102 19.50 -2.84 8.45
CA TRP A 102 18.66 -1.65 8.49
C TRP A 102 17.67 -1.61 9.68
N PHE A 103 17.86 -2.45 10.70
CA PHE A 103 17.06 -2.42 11.93
C PHE A 103 17.49 -1.28 12.85
N PHE A 104 17.62 -0.07 12.28
CA PHE A 104 17.90 1.17 12.99
C PHE A 104 17.09 2.33 12.40
N ARG A 105 17.02 3.40 13.15
CA ARG A 105 16.46 4.68 12.73
C ARG A 105 17.58 5.72 12.69
N ARG A 106 17.69 6.44 11.58
CA ARG A 106 18.59 7.60 11.49
C ARG A 106 18.04 8.77 12.29
N ARG A 107 18.91 9.47 12.99
CA ARG A 107 18.58 10.71 13.66
C ARG A 107 19.02 11.92 12.83
N PRO A 108 18.36 13.09 12.99
CA PRO A 108 18.76 14.33 12.31
C PRO A 108 20.19 14.80 12.61
N ASP A 109 20.76 14.39 13.78
CA ASP A 109 22.13 14.70 14.19
C ASP A 109 23.20 13.79 13.55
N GLY A 110 22.82 12.89 12.65
CA GLY A 110 23.69 11.91 11.99
C GLY A 110 23.93 10.64 12.79
N GLY A 111 23.37 10.51 14.01
CA GLY A 111 23.38 9.28 14.78
C GLY A 111 22.30 8.30 14.35
N HIS A 112 22.21 7.17 15.05
CA HIS A 112 21.13 6.20 14.86
C HIS A 112 20.66 5.63 16.19
N ASP A 113 19.43 5.15 16.21
CA ASP A 113 18.81 4.39 17.29
C ASP A 113 18.43 3.02 16.75
N GLU A 114 18.82 1.95 17.44
CA GLU A 114 18.44 0.58 17.08
C GLU A 114 16.93 0.39 17.25
N TRP A 115 16.34 -0.43 16.40
CA TRP A 115 14.97 -0.89 16.60
C TRP A 115 14.92 -1.81 17.84
N PRO A 116 13.81 -1.79 18.61
CA PRO A 116 13.66 -2.65 19.79
C PRO A 116 13.41 -4.14 19.42
N VAL A 117 13.42 -4.47 18.14
CA VAL A 117 13.32 -5.82 17.57
C VAL A 117 14.38 -5.99 16.50
N SER A 118 14.95 -7.19 16.39
CA SER A 118 15.96 -7.54 15.39
C SER A 118 15.38 -8.33 14.23
N ARG A 119 16.20 -8.58 13.20
CA ARG A 119 15.87 -9.50 12.12
C ARG A 119 15.59 -10.91 12.64
N ALA A 120 16.42 -11.39 13.57
CA ALA A 120 16.28 -12.73 14.15
C ALA A 120 14.95 -12.91 14.91
N ASP A 121 14.48 -11.86 15.60
CA ASP A 121 13.17 -11.88 16.28
C ASP A 121 12.01 -12.02 15.30
N LEU A 122 12.16 -11.58 14.04
CA LEU A 122 11.13 -11.59 13.04
C LEU A 122 11.17 -12.79 12.08
N GLU A 123 12.27 -13.54 12.02
CA GLU A 123 12.40 -14.67 11.08
C GLU A 123 11.24 -15.68 11.16
N PRO A 124 10.85 -16.22 12.33
CA PRO A 124 9.75 -17.17 12.40
C PRO A 124 8.41 -16.58 12.01
N HIS A 125 8.23 -15.27 12.19
CA HIS A 125 7.03 -14.55 11.82
C HIS A 125 6.98 -14.28 10.31
N TYR A 126 8.11 -13.95 9.69
CA TYR A 126 8.22 -13.88 8.24
C TYR A 126 7.85 -15.21 7.58
N ASP A 127 8.38 -16.32 8.09
CA ASP A 127 8.10 -17.67 7.57
C ASP A 127 6.60 -17.98 7.63
N ARG A 128 5.92 -17.67 8.74
CA ARG A 128 4.47 -17.86 8.88
C ARG A 128 3.66 -17.00 7.92
N VAL A 129 4.03 -15.72 7.80
CA VAL A 129 3.35 -14.79 6.90
C VAL A 129 3.54 -15.17 5.43
N GLU A 130 4.74 -15.53 5.03
CA GLU A 130 5.01 -16.00 3.67
C GLU A 130 4.26 -17.31 3.38
N SER A 131 4.18 -18.23 4.33
CA SER A 131 3.37 -19.44 4.19
C SER A 131 1.88 -19.12 3.91
N MET A 132 1.30 -18.16 4.61
CA MET A 132 -0.11 -17.75 4.43
C MET A 132 -0.32 -16.98 3.13
N LEU A 133 0.59 -16.08 2.77
CA LEU A 133 0.48 -15.28 1.54
C LEU A 133 0.85 -16.08 0.28
N ALA A 134 1.51 -17.21 0.43
CA ALA A 134 1.92 -18.14 -0.65
C ALA A 134 2.53 -17.40 -1.86
N PRO A 135 3.62 -16.63 -1.69
CA PRO A 135 4.21 -15.88 -2.78
C PRO A 135 4.84 -16.80 -3.83
N GLN A 136 4.90 -16.30 -5.06
CA GLN A 136 5.60 -16.95 -6.16
C GLN A 136 6.53 -15.94 -6.85
N ARG A 137 7.65 -16.41 -7.33
CA ARG A 137 8.52 -15.63 -8.22
C ARG A 137 7.96 -15.59 -9.61
N LEU A 138 8.24 -14.50 -10.34
CA LEU A 138 7.89 -14.43 -11.75
C LEU A 138 8.56 -15.59 -12.50
N PRO A 139 7.79 -16.46 -13.20
CA PRO A 139 8.33 -17.67 -13.82
C PRO A 139 8.97 -17.34 -15.19
N VAL A 140 10.11 -16.65 -15.15
CA VAL A 140 10.83 -16.14 -16.35
C VAL A 140 11.34 -17.21 -17.31
N ASP A 141 11.29 -18.49 -16.93
CA ASP A 141 11.69 -19.62 -17.77
C ASP A 141 10.49 -20.22 -18.54
N HIS A 142 9.30 -19.64 -18.40
CA HIS A 142 8.06 -20.14 -19.00
C HIS A 142 7.35 -19.06 -19.82
N SER A 143 6.96 -19.41 -21.05
CA SER A 143 6.12 -18.54 -21.88
C SER A 143 4.70 -18.44 -21.28
N PRO A 144 4.07 -17.24 -21.26
CA PRO A 144 4.52 -15.97 -21.84
C PRO A 144 5.27 -15.04 -20.84
N TYR A 145 5.68 -15.54 -19.68
CA TYR A 145 6.33 -14.74 -18.63
C TYR A 145 7.81 -14.42 -18.94
N ASP A 146 8.47 -15.25 -19.76
CA ASP A 146 9.84 -15.11 -20.26
C ASP A 146 10.05 -13.86 -21.14
N GLY A 147 8.98 -13.37 -21.77
CA GLY A 147 9.00 -12.25 -22.71
C GLY A 147 8.77 -10.86 -22.10
N LEU A 148 8.91 -10.65 -20.78
CA LEU A 148 8.65 -9.35 -20.18
C LEU A 148 9.84 -8.39 -20.38
N ALA A 149 9.65 -7.44 -21.31
CA ALA A 149 10.70 -6.52 -21.75
C ALA A 149 11.22 -5.61 -20.63
N LYS A 150 10.35 -5.14 -19.73
CA LYS A 150 10.75 -4.29 -18.59
C LYS A 150 11.65 -5.03 -17.60
N THR A 151 11.34 -6.30 -17.31
CA THR A 151 12.16 -7.17 -16.44
C THR A 151 13.55 -7.38 -17.02
N ALA A 152 13.61 -7.70 -18.31
CA ALA A 152 14.87 -7.87 -19.03
C ALA A 152 15.69 -6.56 -19.09
N ALA A 153 15.01 -5.42 -19.28
CA ALA A 153 15.66 -4.11 -19.33
C ALA A 153 16.27 -3.73 -17.97
N LEU A 154 15.54 -3.92 -16.85
CA LEU A 154 16.09 -3.60 -15.54
C LEU A 154 17.27 -4.50 -15.18
N ARG A 155 17.23 -5.80 -15.56
CA ARG A 155 18.36 -6.72 -15.41
C ARG A 155 19.58 -6.27 -16.21
N GLU A 156 19.40 -5.87 -17.47
CA GLU A 156 20.48 -5.35 -18.32
C GLU A 156 21.09 -4.08 -17.73
N ALA A 157 20.25 -3.14 -17.24
CA ALA A 157 20.71 -1.93 -16.60
C ALA A 157 21.55 -2.24 -15.34
N ALA A 158 21.08 -3.17 -14.50
CA ALA A 158 21.81 -3.60 -13.31
C ALA A 158 23.19 -4.19 -13.66
N GLN A 159 23.24 -5.05 -14.66
CA GLN A 159 24.50 -5.64 -15.14
C GLN A 159 25.47 -4.57 -15.69
N ALA A 160 24.96 -3.57 -16.41
CA ALA A 160 25.78 -2.48 -16.94
C ALA A 160 26.33 -1.56 -15.84
N LEU A 161 25.66 -1.48 -14.70
CA LEU A 161 26.00 -0.64 -13.56
C LEU A 161 26.66 -1.40 -12.40
N ASP A 162 26.89 -2.70 -12.56
CA ASP A 162 27.42 -3.59 -11.51
C ASP A 162 26.60 -3.55 -10.22
N LEU A 163 25.26 -3.60 -10.36
CA LEU A 163 24.30 -3.56 -9.26
C LEU A 163 23.62 -4.93 -9.07
N ASP A 164 23.26 -5.24 -7.84
CA ASP A 164 22.59 -6.48 -7.47
C ASP A 164 21.12 -6.48 -7.93
N TRP A 165 20.80 -7.38 -8.86
CA TRP A 165 19.45 -7.56 -9.43
C TRP A 165 18.84 -8.88 -9.02
N THR A 166 17.57 -8.86 -8.60
CA THR A 166 16.83 -10.06 -8.20
C THR A 166 15.38 -10.03 -8.69
N LEU A 167 14.78 -11.22 -8.76
CA LEU A 167 13.33 -11.40 -8.85
C LEU A 167 12.79 -11.54 -7.43
N PRO A 168 12.02 -10.58 -6.92
CA PRO A 168 11.44 -10.69 -5.58
C PRO A 168 10.32 -11.72 -5.57
N ASP A 169 10.01 -12.23 -4.39
CA ASP A 169 8.79 -12.97 -4.15
C ASP A 169 7.58 -12.04 -4.26
N LEU A 170 6.57 -12.48 -5.02
CA LEU A 170 5.35 -11.70 -5.31
C LEU A 170 4.13 -12.44 -4.75
N ALA A 171 3.28 -11.73 -4.02
CA ALA A 171 1.99 -12.25 -3.58
C ALA A 171 1.01 -12.35 -4.75
N ILE A 172 1.37 -13.17 -5.74
CA ILE A 172 0.63 -13.43 -6.98
C ILE A 172 0.69 -14.92 -7.27
N THR A 173 -0.42 -15.51 -7.68
CA THR A 173 -0.45 -16.88 -8.18
C THR A 173 -0.26 -16.87 -9.70
N PHE A 174 0.83 -17.46 -10.18
CA PHE A 174 1.15 -17.67 -11.61
C PHE A 174 0.73 -19.05 -12.10
N GLY A 175 0.70 -20.03 -11.22
CA GLY A 175 0.32 -21.41 -11.53
C GLY A 175 0.31 -22.29 -10.28
N ASP A 176 -0.10 -23.54 -10.48
CA ASP A 176 0.06 -24.57 -9.46
C ASP A 176 1.57 -24.78 -9.19
N PRO A 177 2.02 -24.89 -7.92
CA PRO A 177 3.43 -25.11 -7.60
C PRO A 177 4.05 -26.35 -8.25
N THR A 178 3.23 -27.33 -8.64
CA THR A 178 3.66 -28.61 -9.24
C THR A 178 3.49 -28.66 -10.75
N GLY A 179 2.90 -27.62 -11.36
CA GLY A 179 2.59 -27.54 -12.79
C GLY A 179 3.31 -26.40 -13.51
N ALA A 180 3.21 -26.40 -14.85
CA ALA A 180 3.65 -25.25 -15.63
C ALA A 180 2.71 -24.06 -15.39
N PRO A 181 3.22 -22.83 -15.24
CA PRO A 181 2.39 -21.65 -15.06
C PRO A 181 1.62 -21.34 -16.35
N VAL A 182 0.30 -21.24 -16.25
CA VAL A 182 -0.58 -20.90 -17.37
C VAL A 182 -1.45 -19.69 -17.00
N PRO A 183 -1.45 -18.62 -17.82
CA PRO A 183 -2.26 -17.43 -17.54
C PRO A 183 -3.75 -17.69 -17.65
N GLY A 184 -4.51 -17.29 -16.62
CA GLY A 184 -5.97 -17.36 -16.63
C GLY A 184 -6.57 -18.71 -16.31
N GLU A 185 -5.81 -19.64 -15.76
CA GLU A 185 -6.30 -20.90 -15.21
C GLU A 185 -6.99 -20.67 -13.85
N PRO A 186 -8.07 -21.42 -13.55
CA PRO A 186 -8.69 -21.37 -12.23
C PRO A 186 -7.71 -21.78 -11.12
N ILE A 187 -7.63 -20.98 -10.07
CA ILE A 187 -6.85 -21.30 -8.86
C ILE A 187 -7.72 -22.16 -7.93
N ARG A 188 -7.15 -23.23 -7.40
CA ARG A 188 -7.78 -24.04 -6.36
C ARG A 188 -7.52 -23.41 -4.99
N ASP A 189 -8.56 -23.31 -4.20
CA ASP A 189 -8.46 -22.92 -2.80
C ASP A 189 -7.85 -24.08 -1.98
N PRO A 190 -7.35 -23.84 -0.76
CA PRO A 190 -6.74 -24.89 0.08
C PRO A 190 -7.65 -26.10 0.34
N SER A 191 -8.97 -25.91 0.33
CA SER A 191 -9.98 -26.97 0.43
C SER A 191 -10.12 -27.84 -0.84
N GLY A 192 -9.47 -27.44 -1.96
CA GLY A 192 -9.57 -28.09 -3.26
C GLY A 192 -10.71 -27.57 -4.17
N GLY A 193 -11.58 -26.69 -3.64
CA GLY A 193 -12.56 -25.96 -4.42
C GLY A 193 -11.95 -24.82 -5.23
N THR A 194 -12.80 -24.04 -5.91
CA THR A 194 -12.38 -22.85 -6.67
C THR A 194 -13.13 -21.58 -6.21
N THR A 195 -14.08 -21.72 -5.29
CA THR A 195 -14.94 -20.63 -4.79
C THR A 195 -14.98 -20.58 -3.26
N ASP A 196 -14.15 -21.36 -2.61
CA ASP A 196 -14.11 -21.48 -1.16
C ASP A 196 -13.23 -20.37 -0.52
N ASN A 197 -13.66 -19.14 -0.75
CA ASN A 197 -13.07 -17.93 -0.21
C ASN A 197 -14.15 -16.93 0.21
N LEU A 198 -13.77 -15.88 0.92
CA LEU A 198 -14.68 -14.87 1.48
C LEU A 198 -15.69 -14.28 0.48
N HIS A 199 -15.37 -14.30 -0.81
CA HIS A 199 -16.23 -13.76 -1.87
C HIS A 199 -17.08 -14.81 -2.59
N GLY A 200 -16.85 -16.11 -2.36
CA GLY A 200 -17.51 -17.18 -3.11
C GLY A 200 -17.27 -17.10 -4.63
N ARG A 201 -16.10 -16.62 -5.06
CA ARG A 201 -15.76 -16.36 -6.46
C ARG A 201 -14.52 -17.11 -6.88
N THR A 202 -14.52 -17.63 -8.11
CA THR A 202 -13.33 -18.24 -8.70
C THR A 202 -12.23 -17.21 -8.91
N ARG A 203 -11.02 -17.55 -8.48
CA ARG A 203 -9.77 -16.83 -8.73
C ARG A 203 -9.06 -17.44 -9.95
N TYR A 204 -8.25 -16.64 -10.63
CA TYR A 204 -7.51 -17.08 -11.81
C TYR A 204 -6.04 -16.65 -11.72
N THR A 205 -5.15 -17.44 -12.29
CA THR A 205 -3.71 -17.14 -12.40
C THR A 205 -3.45 -15.84 -13.15
N CYS A 206 -2.30 -15.22 -12.92
CA CYS A 206 -1.96 -13.90 -13.45
C CYS A 206 -2.01 -13.84 -14.97
N ARG A 207 -2.74 -12.87 -15.51
CA ARG A 207 -2.93 -12.62 -16.96
C ARG A 207 -2.00 -11.55 -17.53
N LEU A 208 -1.03 -11.07 -16.75
CA LEU A 208 -0.05 -10.07 -17.19
C LEU A 208 -0.66 -8.72 -17.64
N CYS A 209 -1.73 -8.27 -16.98
CA CYS A 209 -2.51 -7.10 -17.41
C CYS A 209 -2.01 -5.75 -16.87
N GLY A 210 -0.98 -5.70 -16.00
CA GLY A 210 -0.44 -4.46 -15.43
C GLY A 210 -1.35 -3.72 -14.45
N GLU A 211 -2.42 -4.34 -13.95
CA GLU A 211 -3.51 -3.68 -13.20
C GLU A 211 -3.40 -3.82 -11.68
N CYS A 212 -2.28 -4.31 -11.14
CA CYS A 212 -2.17 -4.63 -9.71
C CYS A 212 -2.52 -3.45 -8.79
N ASN A 213 -2.08 -2.22 -9.13
CA ASN A 213 -2.25 -1.02 -8.30
C ASN A 213 -3.68 -0.46 -8.29
N ILE A 214 -4.55 -0.94 -9.16
CA ILE A 214 -5.97 -0.54 -9.22
C ILE A 214 -6.92 -1.68 -8.84
N GLY A 215 -6.38 -2.72 -8.21
CA GLY A 215 -7.09 -3.93 -7.81
C GLY A 215 -7.11 -5.01 -8.88
N CYS A 216 -7.16 -6.26 -8.49
CA CYS A 216 -7.09 -7.40 -9.42
C CYS A 216 -8.45 -8.01 -9.71
N ASN A 217 -9.04 -7.71 -10.88
CA ASN A 217 -10.35 -8.26 -11.27
C ASN A 217 -10.33 -9.77 -11.56
N TYR A 218 -9.16 -10.40 -11.56
CA TYR A 218 -9.01 -11.85 -11.78
C TYR A 218 -8.74 -12.62 -10.48
N GLY A 219 -8.54 -11.90 -9.35
CA GLY A 219 -8.19 -12.54 -8.08
C GLY A 219 -6.81 -13.23 -8.09
N SER A 220 -5.93 -12.88 -9.03
CA SER A 220 -4.58 -13.48 -9.12
C SER A 220 -3.66 -13.02 -7.98
N LYS A 221 -3.93 -11.85 -7.41
CA LYS A 221 -3.22 -11.34 -6.24
C LYS A 221 -3.65 -12.13 -5.01
N ASN A 222 -2.70 -12.50 -4.17
CA ASN A 222 -2.95 -13.10 -2.86
C ASN A 222 -3.18 -11.97 -1.84
N THR A 223 -4.30 -11.24 -2.03
CA THR A 223 -4.75 -10.19 -1.13
C THR A 223 -5.33 -10.79 0.15
N LEU A 224 -5.36 -10.02 1.22
CA LEU A 224 -5.67 -10.50 2.57
C LEU A 224 -7.10 -11.05 2.72
N ASP A 225 -8.01 -10.64 1.87
CA ASP A 225 -9.37 -11.16 1.78
C ASP A 225 -9.45 -12.61 1.26
N TYR A 226 -8.41 -13.09 0.53
CA TYR A 226 -8.34 -14.48 0.07
C TYR A 226 -7.58 -15.43 1.00
N ASN A 227 -6.91 -14.91 2.01
CA ASN A 227 -6.13 -15.71 2.95
C ASN A 227 -6.50 -15.37 4.39
N TYR A 228 -5.81 -14.49 5.07
CA TYR A 228 -6.03 -14.17 6.49
C TYR A 228 -7.48 -13.89 6.85
N LEU A 229 -8.21 -13.06 6.09
CA LEU A 229 -9.60 -12.72 6.40
C LEU A 229 -10.57 -13.86 6.07
N THR A 230 -10.30 -14.64 5.02
CA THR A 230 -11.08 -15.86 4.74
C THR A 230 -10.91 -16.86 5.88
N GLU A 231 -9.70 -17.09 6.36
CA GLU A 231 -9.47 -18.02 7.47
C GLU A 231 -10.01 -17.48 8.81
N ALA A 232 -9.90 -16.17 9.07
CA ALA A 232 -10.51 -15.56 10.25
C ALA A 232 -12.04 -15.72 10.27
N ASP A 233 -12.70 -15.48 9.13
CA ASP A 233 -14.14 -15.69 8.95
C ASP A 233 -14.56 -17.17 9.22
N ARG A 234 -13.79 -18.13 8.68
CA ARG A 234 -14.00 -19.57 8.94
C ARG A 234 -13.85 -19.95 10.41
N LEU A 235 -12.98 -19.26 11.14
CA LEU A 235 -12.78 -19.43 12.58
C LEU A 235 -13.82 -18.68 13.43
N GLY A 236 -14.77 -17.96 12.79
CA GLY A 236 -15.87 -17.29 13.44
C GLY A 236 -15.60 -15.82 13.79
N ALA A 237 -14.55 -15.19 13.25
CA ALA A 237 -14.38 -13.75 13.36
C ALA A 237 -15.47 -13.01 12.57
N GLU A 238 -16.04 -11.98 13.18
CA GLU A 238 -17.08 -11.15 12.56
C GLU A 238 -16.41 -10.03 11.75
N LEU A 239 -16.58 -10.04 10.42
CA LEU A 239 -16.00 -9.05 9.52
C LEU A 239 -17.05 -8.03 9.08
N ARG A 240 -17.02 -6.82 9.65
CA ARG A 240 -17.94 -5.71 9.35
C ARG A 240 -17.27 -4.72 8.41
N ASP A 241 -17.68 -4.69 7.16
CA ASP A 241 -17.28 -3.66 6.20
C ASP A 241 -18.20 -2.42 6.28
N ARG A 242 -17.75 -1.28 5.72
CA ARG A 242 -18.39 0.04 5.79
C ARG A 242 -18.58 0.59 7.21
N CYS A 243 -17.81 0.12 8.17
CA CYS A 243 -17.84 0.53 9.57
C CYS A 243 -16.66 1.46 9.87
N ASP A 244 -16.94 2.75 9.92
CA ASP A 244 -15.95 3.82 10.11
C ASP A 244 -15.88 4.20 11.59
N VAL A 245 -14.83 3.80 12.28
CA VAL A 245 -14.60 4.06 13.71
C VAL A 245 -14.34 5.54 13.93
N ARG A 246 -15.06 6.13 14.88
CA ARG A 246 -15.01 7.57 15.21
C ARG A 246 -14.42 7.85 16.57
N HIS A 247 -14.75 7.04 17.55
CA HIS A 247 -14.18 7.20 18.88
C HIS A 247 -13.78 5.88 19.53
N ILE A 248 -12.82 5.99 20.41
CA ILE A 248 -12.32 4.92 21.26
C ILE A 248 -12.08 5.47 22.66
N ALA A 249 -12.30 4.66 23.67
CA ALA A 249 -11.98 5.03 25.06
C ALA A 249 -11.74 3.78 25.92
N PRO A 250 -10.86 3.86 26.93
CA PRO A 250 -10.81 2.85 27.97
C PRO A 250 -12.11 2.90 28.81
N ARG A 251 -12.49 1.77 29.41
CA ARG A 251 -13.63 1.63 30.32
C ARG A 251 -13.13 1.53 31.76
N ASP A 252 -13.89 2.10 32.69
CA ASP A 252 -13.57 2.02 34.13
C ASP A 252 -13.53 0.57 34.64
N GLU A 253 -14.34 -0.31 34.04
CA GLU A 253 -14.45 -1.73 34.37
C GLU A 253 -13.37 -2.60 33.70
N GLY A 254 -12.47 -1.99 32.95
CA GLY A 254 -11.49 -2.66 32.08
C GLY A 254 -11.98 -2.84 30.65
N GLY A 255 -11.03 -3.05 29.72
CA GLY A 255 -11.31 -3.10 28.29
C GLY A 255 -11.61 -1.74 27.66
N TYR A 256 -12.26 -1.76 26.52
CA TYR A 256 -12.43 -0.58 25.65
C TYR A 256 -13.86 -0.47 25.10
N VAL A 257 -14.29 0.75 24.83
CA VAL A 257 -15.47 1.05 24.01
C VAL A 257 -15.00 1.58 22.66
N VAL A 258 -15.68 1.15 21.60
CA VAL A 258 -15.43 1.55 20.21
C VAL A 258 -16.73 1.99 19.59
N GLY A 259 -16.79 3.27 19.20
CA GLY A 259 -17.94 3.85 18.50
C GLY A 259 -17.65 4.00 17.01
N TYR A 260 -18.59 3.53 16.18
CA TYR A 260 -18.48 3.60 14.74
C TYR A 260 -19.79 3.99 14.06
N VAL A 261 -19.71 4.50 12.84
CA VAL A 261 -20.85 4.75 11.96
C VAL A 261 -20.80 3.80 10.77
N THR A 262 -21.95 3.34 10.32
CA THR A 262 -22.04 2.51 9.11
C THR A 262 -22.39 3.40 7.91
N HIS A 263 -21.62 3.25 6.82
CA HIS A 263 -21.90 3.89 5.54
C HIS A 263 -22.91 3.03 4.75
N VAL A 264 -24.00 3.65 4.27
CA VAL A 264 -25.03 2.97 3.48
C VAL A 264 -24.49 2.58 2.10
N ALA A 265 -24.92 1.43 1.57
CA ALA A 265 -24.56 0.99 0.22
C ALA A 265 -25.06 1.96 -0.86
N ASP A 266 -24.25 2.14 -1.93
CA ASP A 266 -24.60 3.05 -3.04
C ASP A 266 -25.92 2.63 -3.74
N ASP A 267 -26.25 1.34 -3.77
CA ASP A 267 -27.42 0.77 -4.44
C ASP A 267 -28.77 1.08 -3.72
N GLU A 268 -28.72 1.42 -2.44
CA GLU A 268 -29.92 1.79 -1.67
C GLU A 268 -30.35 3.25 -1.88
N ASN A 269 -29.53 4.04 -2.60
CA ASN A 269 -29.80 5.45 -2.88
C ASN A 269 -30.43 5.71 -4.28
N GLU A 270 -30.53 4.70 -5.17
CA GLU A 270 -31.06 4.91 -6.53
C GLU A 270 -32.59 5.06 -6.60
N ASP A 271 -33.36 4.66 -5.59
CA ASP A 271 -34.83 4.71 -5.61
C ASP A 271 -35.44 6.06 -5.15
N GLN A 272 -34.64 7.11 -4.88
CA GLN A 272 -35.17 8.45 -4.56
C GLN A 272 -34.78 9.48 -5.63
N VAL A 273 -35.44 9.39 -6.78
CA VAL A 273 -35.45 10.46 -7.79
C VAL A 273 -36.31 11.61 -7.26
N GLY A 274 -35.69 12.70 -6.87
CA GLY A 274 -36.35 13.98 -6.64
C GLY A 274 -35.88 14.73 -5.39
N GLY A 275 -34.87 15.60 -5.55
CA GLY A 275 -34.68 16.74 -4.66
C GLY A 275 -33.46 16.67 -3.74
N ALA A 276 -32.61 17.66 -3.87
CA ALA A 276 -31.42 18.07 -3.11
C ALA A 276 -30.24 17.07 -3.13
N PRO A 277 -28.99 17.56 -3.20
CA PRO A 277 -27.83 16.68 -3.06
C PRO A 277 -27.95 15.97 -1.72
N ALA A 278 -28.05 14.64 -1.74
CA ALA A 278 -28.15 13.82 -0.57
C ALA A 278 -26.87 14.03 0.25
N GLY A 279 -26.94 14.86 1.26
CA GLY A 279 -25.94 14.87 2.32
C GLY A 279 -25.91 13.44 2.86
N ALA A 280 -24.74 12.81 2.85
CA ALA A 280 -24.55 11.43 3.27
C ALA A 280 -25.34 11.18 4.56
N ARG A 281 -26.40 10.38 4.49
CA ARG A 281 -27.13 9.94 5.68
C ARG A 281 -26.17 9.02 6.42
N ARG A 282 -25.59 9.53 7.49
CA ARG A 282 -24.84 8.72 8.45
C ARG A 282 -25.86 7.92 9.26
N SER A 283 -25.64 6.62 9.35
CA SER A 283 -26.36 5.81 10.34
C SER A 283 -26.06 6.35 11.74
N PRO A 284 -26.95 6.14 12.71
CA PRO A 284 -26.62 6.43 14.11
C PRO A 284 -25.29 5.78 14.49
N GLU A 285 -24.55 6.43 15.35
CA GLU A 285 -23.32 5.88 15.91
C GLU A 285 -23.68 4.68 16.82
N VAL A 286 -22.90 3.61 16.69
CA VAL A 286 -23.08 2.36 17.44
C VAL A 286 -21.84 2.14 18.28
N ASP A 287 -22.05 1.91 19.59
CA ASP A 287 -21.00 1.55 20.53
C ASP A 287 -20.99 0.04 20.76
N ILE A 288 -19.80 -0.56 20.62
CA ILE A 288 -19.49 -1.93 21.01
C ILE A 288 -18.30 -1.93 21.98
N THR A 289 -18.13 -3.02 22.72
CA THR A 289 -17.07 -3.12 23.73
C THR A 289 -16.20 -4.34 23.53
N ALA A 290 -14.95 -4.28 24.00
CA ALA A 290 -14.06 -5.43 24.02
C ALA A 290 -13.09 -5.39 25.18
N ASP A 291 -12.55 -6.55 25.54
CA ASP A 291 -11.46 -6.67 26.51
C ASP A 291 -10.15 -6.16 25.91
N ARG A 292 -9.94 -6.40 24.60
CA ARG A 292 -8.75 -5.98 23.84
C ARG A 292 -9.15 -5.13 22.65
N LEU A 293 -8.37 -4.07 22.40
CA LEU A 293 -8.54 -3.19 21.23
C LEU A 293 -7.26 -3.19 20.39
N ILE A 294 -7.36 -3.59 19.14
CA ILE A 294 -6.27 -3.58 18.17
C ILE A 294 -6.50 -2.47 17.16
N LEU A 295 -5.60 -1.49 17.12
CA LEU A 295 -5.62 -0.42 16.13
C LEU A 295 -4.74 -0.80 14.95
N ALA A 296 -5.35 -0.91 13.77
CA ALA A 296 -4.70 -1.30 12.51
C ALA A 296 -5.26 -0.51 11.32
N ALA A 297 -5.64 0.77 11.57
CA ALA A 297 -6.26 1.65 10.57
C ALA A 297 -5.24 2.27 9.58
N GLY A 298 -3.99 1.80 9.61
CA GLY A 298 -2.86 2.30 8.84
C GLY A 298 -2.25 3.57 9.45
N THR A 299 -1.05 3.92 9.02
CA THR A 299 -0.22 4.98 9.61
C THR A 299 -0.99 6.27 9.90
N PHE A 300 -1.70 6.80 8.91
CA PHE A 300 -2.45 8.04 9.10
C PHE A 300 -3.76 7.81 9.86
N GLY A 301 -4.46 6.71 9.60
CA GLY A 301 -5.75 6.42 10.25
C GLY A 301 -5.62 6.15 11.73
N THR A 302 -4.62 5.37 12.15
CA THR A 302 -4.34 5.07 13.56
C THR A 302 -3.89 6.32 14.32
N ALA A 303 -2.97 7.11 13.74
CA ALA A 303 -2.52 8.36 14.35
C ALA A 303 -3.67 9.38 14.47
N ASP A 304 -4.49 9.54 13.41
CA ASP A 304 -5.65 10.45 13.43
C ASP A 304 -6.66 10.06 14.51
N LEU A 305 -6.95 8.76 14.62
CA LEU A 305 -7.88 8.23 15.62
C LEU A 305 -7.37 8.46 17.05
N LEU A 306 -6.10 8.16 17.32
CA LEU A 306 -5.50 8.38 18.65
C LEU A 306 -5.39 9.86 19.00
N LEU A 307 -4.92 10.71 18.11
CA LEU A 307 -4.80 12.14 18.33
C LEU A 307 -6.17 12.80 18.62
N LYS A 308 -7.21 12.43 17.88
CA LYS A 308 -8.58 12.93 18.12
C LYS A 308 -9.17 12.49 19.45
N ASN A 309 -8.80 11.29 19.90
CA ASN A 309 -9.27 10.73 21.17
C ASN A 309 -8.29 10.87 22.33
N GLN A 310 -7.16 11.57 22.15
CA GLN A 310 -6.10 11.69 23.17
C GLN A 310 -6.60 12.17 24.52
N HIS A 311 -7.62 13.04 24.57
CA HIS A 311 -8.24 13.50 25.79
C HIS A 311 -8.88 12.38 26.64
N ARG A 312 -9.15 11.21 26.05
CA ARG A 312 -9.67 10.00 26.71
C ARG A 312 -8.56 9.06 27.17
N PHE A 313 -7.33 9.33 26.75
CA PHE A 313 -6.14 8.53 27.04
C PHE A 313 -5.04 9.41 27.68
N PRO A 314 -5.24 9.90 28.92
CA PRO A 314 -4.38 10.93 29.54
C PRO A 314 -2.93 10.48 29.80
N GLY A 315 -2.62 9.19 29.64
CA GLY A 315 -1.28 8.63 29.85
C GLY A 315 -0.57 8.23 28.55
N LEU A 316 -1.08 8.64 27.38
CA LEU A 316 -0.38 8.35 26.11
C LEU A 316 0.97 9.05 26.07
N SER A 317 1.95 8.35 25.48
CA SER A 317 3.29 8.87 25.27
C SER A 317 3.29 10.17 24.45
N ASP A 318 4.14 11.11 24.82
CA ASP A 318 4.41 12.33 24.04
C ASP A 318 5.07 12.05 22.68
N ARG A 319 5.41 10.78 22.40
CA ARG A 319 5.91 10.33 21.08
C ARG A 319 4.81 10.04 20.07
N LEU A 320 3.54 10.14 20.47
CA LEU A 320 2.43 10.05 19.52
C LEU A 320 2.57 11.11 18.42
N GLY A 321 2.50 10.67 17.18
CA GLY A 321 2.69 11.47 15.99
C GLY A 321 4.14 11.53 15.48
N HIS A 322 5.15 11.17 16.26
CA HIS A 322 6.56 11.31 15.90
C HIS A 322 7.08 10.16 14.99
N TYR A 323 8.23 10.43 14.38
CA TYR A 323 9.01 9.47 13.57
C TYR A 323 8.33 9.03 12.27
N VAL A 324 7.58 9.92 11.64
CA VAL A 324 6.93 9.64 10.36
C VAL A 324 7.95 9.63 9.22
N SER A 325 7.83 8.65 8.34
CA SER A 325 8.66 8.40 7.17
C SER A 325 7.79 8.07 5.96
N GLY A 326 8.23 8.45 4.78
CA GLY A 326 7.68 8.02 3.50
C GLY A 326 8.33 6.75 2.94
N ASN A 327 9.16 6.05 3.75
CA ASN A 327 9.95 4.89 3.34
C ASN A 327 10.90 5.21 2.16
N GLY A 328 11.28 6.48 2.01
CA GLY A 328 12.12 6.92 0.89
C GLY A 328 11.48 6.78 -0.49
N ASP A 329 10.16 6.67 -0.59
CA ASP A 329 9.47 6.52 -1.87
C ASP A 329 9.84 7.63 -2.85
N LEU A 330 10.23 7.24 -4.06
CA LEU A 330 10.51 8.16 -5.15
C LEU A 330 10.03 7.56 -6.46
N LEU A 331 9.15 8.27 -7.15
CA LEU A 331 8.66 7.87 -8.47
C LEU A 331 9.38 8.62 -9.58
N GLY A 332 9.84 7.88 -10.58
CA GLY A 332 10.43 8.45 -11.77
C GLY A 332 10.09 7.65 -13.02
N VAL A 333 10.45 8.16 -14.18
CA VAL A 333 10.18 7.49 -15.46
C VAL A 333 11.40 7.59 -16.38
N VAL A 334 11.81 6.46 -16.93
CA VAL A 334 12.67 6.39 -18.11
C VAL A 334 11.81 6.63 -19.34
N HIS A 335 12.24 7.50 -20.22
CA HIS A 335 11.58 7.77 -21.48
C HIS A 335 12.57 7.90 -22.63
N ASP A 336 12.11 7.84 -23.87
CA ASP A 336 12.95 7.90 -25.07
C ASP A 336 14.05 6.82 -25.12
N ALA A 337 13.84 5.68 -24.44
CA ALA A 337 14.81 4.60 -24.41
C ALA A 337 15.11 4.08 -25.81
N ARG A 338 16.39 3.86 -26.11
CA ARG A 338 16.89 3.42 -27.43
C ARG A 338 17.89 2.28 -27.31
N ARG A 339 17.95 1.46 -28.35
CA ARG A 339 18.99 0.45 -28.51
C ARG A 339 19.62 0.53 -29.89
N THR A 340 20.83 0.05 -30.05
CA THR A 340 21.50 0.00 -31.35
C THR A 340 21.22 -1.32 -32.04
N GLU A 341 20.61 -1.27 -33.22
CA GLU A 341 20.40 -2.42 -34.10
C GLU A 341 20.96 -2.11 -35.50
N GLY A 342 21.86 -2.98 -35.99
CA GLY A 342 22.48 -2.79 -37.30
C GLY A 342 23.20 -1.43 -37.45
N GLY A 343 23.77 -0.89 -36.37
CA GLY A 343 24.44 0.41 -36.35
C GLY A 343 23.48 1.62 -36.30
N ARG A 344 22.19 1.43 -36.12
CA ARG A 344 21.19 2.50 -36.03
C ARG A 344 20.53 2.51 -34.65
N ALA A 345 20.29 3.70 -34.11
CA ALA A 345 19.54 3.87 -32.87
C ALA A 345 18.02 3.70 -33.15
N VAL A 346 17.43 2.61 -32.62
CA VAL A 346 15.99 2.32 -32.72
C VAL A 346 15.32 2.48 -31.35
N PRO A 347 14.03 2.81 -31.27
CA PRO A 347 13.29 2.82 -30.00
C PRO A 347 13.39 1.45 -29.31
N ARG A 348 13.60 1.46 -27.98
CA ARG A 348 13.61 0.27 -27.16
C ARG A 348 12.19 -0.01 -26.66
N VAL A 349 11.69 -1.22 -26.89
CA VAL A 349 10.41 -1.65 -26.34
C VAL A 349 10.62 -2.10 -24.89
N LEU A 350 9.93 -1.48 -23.95
CA LEU A 350 9.95 -1.77 -22.50
C LEU A 350 8.62 -2.36 -22.02
N ALA A 351 7.51 -2.06 -22.73
CA ALA A 351 6.16 -2.60 -22.52
C ALA A 351 5.71 -2.61 -21.04
N PRO A 352 5.66 -1.47 -20.34
CA PRO A 352 5.37 -1.39 -18.90
C PRO A 352 3.94 -1.80 -18.54
N SER A 353 3.02 -1.78 -19.49
CA SER A 353 1.63 -2.27 -19.32
C SER A 353 1.50 -3.79 -19.33
N ARG A 354 2.57 -4.52 -19.60
CA ARG A 354 2.57 -5.99 -19.64
C ARG A 354 3.32 -6.57 -18.44
N GLY A 355 2.69 -7.48 -17.74
CA GLY A 355 3.21 -8.16 -16.55
C GLY A 355 2.56 -7.68 -15.26
N PRO A 356 2.94 -8.22 -14.10
CA PRO A 356 2.73 -7.56 -12.81
C PRO A 356 3.31 -6.14 -12.82
N VAL A 357 2.77 -5.27 -11.99
CA VAL A 357 3.25 -3.87 -11.92
C VAL A 357 4.73 -3.80 -11.57
N ILE A 358 5.18 -4.58 -10.59
CA ILE A 358 6.59 -4.77 -10.28
C ILE A 358 6.94 -6.22 -10.57
N THR A 359 8.10 -6.46 -11.20
CA THR A 359 8.59 -7.78 -11.56
C THR A 359 10.00 -8.06 -11.07
N SER A 360 10.80 -7.02 -10.89
CA SER A 360 12.20 -7.16 -10.49
C SER A 360 12.66 -5.99 -9.64
N THR A 361 13.74 -6.17 -8.93
CA THR A 361 14.35 -5.18 -8.04
C THR A 361 15.85 -5.14 -8.19
N ILE A 362 16.42 -3.95 -8.05
CA ILE A 362 17.86 -3.71 -7.86
C ILE A 362 18.04 -3.28 -6.42
N ARG A 363 19.02 -3.85 -5.73
CA ARG A 363 19.50 -3.36 -4.46
C ARG A 363 20.76 -2.52 -4.69
N VAL A 364 20.76 -1.28 -4.24
CA VAL A 364 21.93 -0.40 -4.24
C VAL A 364 22.60 -0.50 -2.87
N PRO A 365 23.89 -0.85 -2.81
CA PRO A 365 24.58 -1.03 -1.54
C PRO A 365 24.67 0.28 -0.74
N ASP A 366 24.64 0.17 0.57
CA ASP A 366 24.90 1.28 1.49
C ASP A 366 26.38 1.33 1.93
N GLN A 367 26.70 2.26 2.83
CA GLN A 367 28.06 2.40 3.34
C GLN A 367 28.55 1.18 4.13
N ALA A 368 27.65 0.38 4.71
CA ALA A 368 28.02 -0.80 5.49
C ALA A 368 28.43 -1.98 4.60
N ASP A 369 27.98 -2.02 3.36
CA ASP A 369 28.34 -3.05 2.37
C ASP A 369 29.12 -2.52 1.16
N GLY A 370 29.84 -1.43 1.35
CA GLY A 370 30.80 -0.90 0.37
C GLY A 370 30.24 0.12 -0.61
N GLY A 371 28.99 0.52 -0.47
CA GLY A 371 28.40 1.63 -1.21
C GLY A 371 28.84 2.99 -0.68
N SER A 372 28.55 4.05 -1.43
CA SER A 372 28.85 5.44 -1.07
C SER A 372 27.70 6.17 -0.42
N GLY A 373 26.47 5.68 -0.59
CA GLY A 373 25.23 6.32 -0.19
C GLY A 373 24.48 5.62 0.94
N PRO A 374 23.25 6.05 1.20
CA PRO A 374 22.40 5.49 2.26
C PRO A 374 21.78 4.12 1.90
N GLY A 375 22.00 3.61 0.70
CA GLY A 375 21.37 2.40 0.19
C GLY A 375 19.89 2.58 -0.19
N LEU A 376 19.46 1.86 -1.22
CA LEU A 376 18.06 1.87 -1.66
C LEU A 376 17.70 0.60 -2.44
N TYR A 377 16.41 0.38 -2.59
CA TYR A 377 15.84 -0.55 -3.54
C TYR A 377 15.24 0.22 -4.71
N LEU A 378 15.50 -0.25 -5.93
CA LEU A 378 14.94 0.30 -7.15
C LEU A 378 14.18 -0.79 -7.88
N GLN A 379 12.93 -0.54 -8.22
CA GLN A 379 12.03 -1.51 -8.83
C GLN A 379 11.50 -1.01 -10.17
N ASP A 380 11.30 -1.95 -11.12
CA ASP A 380 10.57 -1.66 -12.35
C ASP A 380 9.10 -1.43 -12.01
N GLY A 381 8.52 -0.40 -12.58
CA GLY A 381 7.09 -0.12 -12.47
C GLY A 381 6.29 -0.58 -13.68
N GLY A 382 4.99 -0.53 -13.54
CA GLY A 382 4.04 -0.75 -14.60
C GLY A 382 2.74 0.02 -14.37
N TYR A 383 1.89 0.03 -15.37
CA TYR A 383 0.58 0.66 -15.35
C TYR A 383 -0.42 -0.11 -16.20
N PRO A 384 -1.75 0.06 -15.98
CA PRO A 384 -2.77 -0.59 -16.78
C PRO A 384 -2.70 -0.25 -18.26
N GLY A 385 -3.01 -1.22 -19.13
CA GLY A 385 -2.92 -1.05 -20.59
C GLY A 385 -3.75 0.10 -21.17
N PHE A 386 -4.84 0.54 -20.49
CA PHE A 386 -5.58 1.72 -20.94
C PHE A 386 -4.77 3.03 -20.81
N VAL A 387 -3.70 3.05 -20.02
CA VAL A 387 -2.80 4.22 -19.92
C VAL A 387 -1.94 4.35 -21.17
N ASP A 388 -1.62 3.25 -21.86
CA ASP A 388 -0.86 3.27 -23.13
C ASP A 388 -1.53 4.18 -24.16
N TRP A 389 -2.84 4.04 -24.37
CA TRP A 389 -3.56 4.89 -25.33
C TRP A 389 -3.62 6.36 -24.89
N LEU A 390 -3.67 6.61 -23.56
CA LEU A 390 -3.63 7.99 -23.04
C LEU A 390 -2.26 8.62 -23.30
N VAL A 391 -1.19 7.84 -23.17
CA VAL A 391 0.19 8.24 -23.47
C VAL A 391 0.35 8.53 -24.97
N GLU A 392 -0.16 7.67 -25.85
CA GLU A 392 -0.06 7.87 -27.31
C GLU A 392 -0.92 9.05 -27.80
N ALA A 393 -2.07 9.30 -27.19
CA ALA A 393 -2.98 10.38 -27.57
C ALA A 393 -2.47 11.80 -27.24
N THR A 394 -1.35 11.92 -26.51
CA THR A 394 -0.83 13.20 -26.04
C THR A 394 0.61 13.42 -26.50
N ASP A 395 0.98 14.68 -26.84
CA ASP A 395 2.33 15.02 -27.28
C ASP A 395 3.38 14.75 -26.18
N ALA A 396 4.51 14.13 -26.54
CA ALA A 396 5.45 13.43 -25.67
C ALA A 396 6.02 14.22 -24.48
N THR A 397 6.09 15.53 -24.56
CA THR A 397 6.61 16.38 -23.48
C THR A 397 5.61 16.73 -22.39
N GLY A 398 4.31 16.49 -22.66
CA GLY A 398 3.23 16.79 -21.72
C GLY A 398 2.61 15.57 -21.02
N VAL A 399 3.00 14.36 -21.40
CA VAL A 399 2.28 13.12 -21.06
C VAL A 399 2.49 12.69 -19.63
N PHE A 400 3.74 12.63 -19.19
CA PHE A 400 4.06 12.28 -17.81
C PHE A 400 3.40 13.26 -16.84
N HIS A 401 3.45 14.55 -17.17
CA HIS A 401 2.74 15.59 -16.43
C HIS A 401 1.21 15.40 -16.44
N ARG A 402 0.64 14.79 -17.48
CA ARG A 402 -0.81 14.59 -17.60
C ARG A 402 -1.27 13.24 -17.06
N VAL A 403 -0.45 12.19 -17.15
CA VAL A 403 -0.72 10.92 -16.48
C VAL A 403 -0.64 11.11 -14.97
N LEU A 404 0.37 11.81 -14.46
CA LEU A 404 0.44 12.18 -13.04
C LEU A 404 -0.64 13.19 -12.67
N ARG A 405 -0.94 14.20 -13.51
CA ARG A 405 -2.10 15.07 -13.27
C ARG A 405 -3.44 14.35 -13.42
N PHE A 406 -3.53 13.33 -14.25
CA PHE A 406 -4.74 12.50 -14.32
C PHE A 406 -4.88 11.64 -13.06
N VAL A 407 -3.79 11.05 -12.59
CA VAL A 407 -3.72 10.41 -11.27
C VAL A 407 -3.93 11.46 -10.16
N GLU A 408 -3.30 12.62 -10.22
CA GLU A 408 -3.49 13.75 -9.31
C GLU A 408 -4.91 14.34 -9.40
N GLN A 409 -5.49 14.48 -10.58
CA GLN A 409 -6.88 14.95 -10.76
C GLN A 409 -7.91 13.89 -10.39
N LEU A 410 -7.62 12.62 -10.60
CA LEU A 410 -8.36 11.53 -9.98
C LEU A 410 -8.29 11.63 -8.45
N LEU A 411 -7.13 12.00 -7.94
CA LEU A 411 -6.85 12.12 -6.52
C LEU A 411 -7.34 13.45 -5.91
N LEU A 412 -7.24 14.57 -6.61
CA LEU A 412 -7.51 15.91 -6.04
C LEU A 412 -8.94 16.43 -6.25
N ASN A 413 -9.77 15.75 -7.03
CA ASN A 413 -11.20 16.08 -7.22
C ASN A 413 -11.50 17.57 -7.38
N ARG A 414 -10.64 18.28 -8.11
CA ARG A 414 -10.79 19.71 -8.40
C ARG A 414 -10.91 19.94 -9.89
N VAL A 415 -12.04 19.63 -10.50
CA VAL A 415 -12.58 20.43 -11.62
C VAL A 415 -14.00 19.96 -11.91
N GLY A 416 -14.88 20.95 -12.01
CA GLY A 416 -16.28 20.79 -12.28
C GLY A 416 -16.58 20.20 -13.64
N SER A 417 -17.76 19.65 -13.68
CA SER A 417 -18.51 19.09 -14.80
C SER A 417 -18.38 19.85 -16.11
N THR A 418 -17.91 19.16 -17.15
CA THR A 418 -18.48 19.30 -18.51
C THR A 418 -18.29 17.98 -19.27
N PRO A 419 -19.36 17.32 -19.69
CA PRO A 419 -19.28 16.12 -20.53
C PRO A 419 -19.08 16.54 -21.98
N GLN A 420 -18.05 16.02 -22.64
CA GLN A 420 -17.93 16.09 -24.09
C GLN A 420 -18.15 14.71 -24.72
N PRO A 421 -19.14 14.54 -25.59
CA PRO A 421 -19.68 13.24 -25.97
C PRO A 421 -19.04 12.54 -27.18
N ASN A 422 -17.88 12.93 -27.69
CA ASN A 422 -17.32 12.34 -28.93
C ASN A 422 -15.82 12.02 -28.85
N MET A 423 -15.35 11.42 -27.77
CA MET A 423 -13.94 11.03 -27.62
C MET A 423 -13.58 9.74 -28.39
N ASP A 424 -14.53 8.82 -28.57
CA ASP A 424 -14.27 7.50 -29.16
C ASP A 424 -13.87 7.54 -30.65
N ALA A 425 -14.43 8.46 -31.43
CA ALA A 425 -14.12 8.60 -32.87
C ALA A 425 -12.76 9.28 -33.14
N ARG A 426 -12.26 10.12 -32.21
CA ARG A 426 -10.93 10.73 -32.29
C ARG A 426 -9.82 9.77 -31.84
N ILE A 427 -10.13 8.85 -30.94
CA ILE A 427 -9.21 7.86 -30.37
C ILE A 427 -8.86 6.80 -31.43
N ALA A 428 -9.84 6.34 -32.21
CA ALA A 428 -9.63 5.35 -33.29
C ALA A 428 -8.70 5.85 -34.42
N GLY A 429 -8.61 7.18 -34.62
CA GLY A 429 -7.72 7.78 -35.63
C GLY A 429 -6.28 8.04 -35.15
N LEU A 430 -6.02 7.89 -33.86
CA LEU A 430 -4.72 8.18 -33.22
C LEU A 430 -3.93 6.92 -32.85
N ILE A 431 -4.44 5.72 -33.11
CA ILE A 431 -3.75 4.45 -32.92
C ILE A 431 -2.72 4.26 -34.06
N GLY A 432 -1.74 5.14 -34.09
CA GLY A 432 -0.50 4.88 -34.81
C GLY A 432 0.45 4.16 -33.87
N ASP A 433 1.16 3.16 -34.41
CA ASP A 433 2.23 2.34 -33.76
C ASP A 433 2.57 2.77 -32.31
N ALA A 434 2.14 2.05 -31.30
CA ALA A 434 2.35 2.28 -29.84
C ALA A 434 3.84 2.42 -29.43
N ARG A 435 4.60 3.24 -30.14
CA ARG A 435 6.07 3.37 -30.05
C ARG A 435 6.52 4.19 -28.86
N ARG A 436 5.65 5.08 -28.36
CA ARG A 436 6.02 6.00 -27.28
C ARG A 436 5.70 5.38 -25.91
N SER A 437 4.50 4.91 -25.70
CA SER A 437 4.10 4.23 -24.47
C SER A 437 4.95 2.99 -24.22
N SER A 438 5.26 2.24 -25.27
CA SER A 438 6.09 1.04 -25.17
C SER A 438 7.56 1.31 -24.79
N SER A 439 8.07 2.54 -24.94
CA SER A 439 9.44 2.94 -24.57
C SER A 439 9.55 3.65 -23.22
N LEU A 440 8.47 3.68 -22.45
CA LEU A 440 8.47 4.18 -21.06
C LEU A 440 8.77 3.06 -20.07
N LEU A 441 9.46 3.39 -18.98
CA LEU A 441 9.60 2.52 -17.82
C LEU A 441 9.46 3.35 -16.54
N PRO A 442 8.34 3.22 -15.82
CA PRO A 442 8.25 3.77 -14.47
C PRO A 442 9.27 3.07 -13.57
N LEU A 443 9.87 3.83 -12.67
CA LEU A 443 10.79 3.35 -11.63
C LEU A 443 10.26 3.78 -10.28
N LEU A 444 10.32 2.88 -9.30
CA LEU A 444 10.05 3.14 -7.89
C LEU A 444 11.33 2.93 -7.08
N GLY A 445 11.85 4.00 -6.48
CA GLY A 445 12.91 3.93 -5.47
C GLY A 445 12.30 3.93 -4.08
N MET A 446 12.91 3.22 -3.15
CA MET A 446 12.56 3.22 -1.74
C MET A 446 13.80 2.86 -0.89
N GLY A 447 13.85 3.35 0.37
CA GLY A 447 15.04 3.12 1.21
C GLY A 447 14.98 3.90 2.51
N MET A 448 16.17 4.23 3.02
CA MET A 448 16.37 4.72 4.37
C MET A 448 16.33 6.26 4.43
N ASP A 449 15.15 6.89 4.25
CA ASP A 449 14.95 8.30 4.55
C ASP A 449 15.06 8.59 6.05
N THR A 450 15.15 9.86 6.44
CA THR A 450 15.17 10.26 7.85
C THR A 450 13.75 10.36 8.36
N PRO A 451 13.34 9.56 9.37
CA PRO A 451 11.98 9.53 9.89
C PRO A 451 11.79 10.63 10.94
N ASP A 452 11.77 11.87 10.52
CA ASP A 452 11.66 13.04 11.40
C ASP A 452 10.31 13.76 11.28
N GLY A 453 9.36 13.19 10.53
CA GLY A 453 8.02 13.72 10.40
C GLY A 453 7.23 13.67 11.70
N VAL A 454 6.36 14.68 11.91
CA VAL A 454 5.49 14.77 13.08
C VAL A 454 4.05 15.01 12.64
N LEU A 455 3.18 14.04 12.95
CA LEU A 455 1.73 14.14 12.82
C LEU A 455 1.14 14.86 14.03
N SER A 456 0.23 15.78 13.79
CA SER A 456 -0.51 16.51 14.82
C SER A 456 -1.90 16.91 14.31
N LEU A 457 -2.76 17.44 15.17
CA LEU A 457 -4.01 18.04 14.73
C LEU A 457 -3.83 19.55 14.54
N ASP A 458 -4.31 20.08 13.41
CA ASP A 458 -4.39 21.52 13.16
C ASP A 458 -5.47 22.19 14.04
N SER A 459 -5.59 23.52 13.97
CA SER A 459 -6.58 24.29 14.73
C SER A 459 -8.04 23.94 14.41
N HIS A 460 -8.29 23.17 13.33
CA HIS A 460 -9.61 22.69 12.94
C HIS A 460 -9.82 21.20 13.28
N GLY A 461 -8.89 20.59 14.03
CA GLY A 461 -8.94 19.16 14.38
C GLY A 461 -8.68 18.20 13.21
N ARG A 462 -8.02 18.66 12.15
CA ARG A 462 -7.63 17.82 11.01
C ARG A 462 -6.18 17.38 11.15
N LEU A 463 -5.89 16.16 10.73
CA LEU A 463 -4.53 15.64 10.72
C LEU A 463 -3.63 16.51 9.84
N SER A 464 -2.48 16.88 10.38
CA SER A 464 -1.41 17.67 9.76
C SER A 464 -0.08 16.94 9.93
N LEU A 465 0.83 17.10 9.00
CA LEU A 465 2.16 16.48 9.03
C LEU A 465 3.23 17.55 8.76
N ASP A 466 4.13 17.73 9.70
CA ASP A 466 5.40 18.45 9.49
C ASP A 466 6.46 17.46 9.04
N TRP A 467 6.69 17.42 7.72
CA TRP A 467 7.73 16.62 7.09
C TRP A 467 8.23 17.33 5.83
N HIS A 468 9.56 17.32 5.62
CA HIS A 468 10.18 17.99 4.49
C HIS A 468 11.23 17.10 3.84
N VAL A 469 11.14 16.96 2.53
CA VAL A 469 12.05 16.16 1.70
C VAL A 469 13.52 16.58 1.84
N ASP A 470 13.78 17.85 2.11
CA ASP A 470 15.14 18.40 2.23
C ASP A 470 15.92 17.84 3.43
N ARG A 471 15.21 17.29 4.44
CA ARG A 471 15.83 16.61 5.60
C ARG A 471 16.44 15.25 5.24
N SER A 472 16.06 14.70 4.08
CA SER A 472 16.58 13.45 3.51
C SER A 472 17.26 13.69 2.15
N SER A 473 17.85 14.87 1.95
CA SER A 473 18.42 15.32 0.67
C SER A 473 19.46 14.35 0.11
N ASP A 474 20.31 13.76 0.96
CA ASP A 474 21.36 12.82 0.56
C ASP A 474 20.77 11.56 -0.06
N TYR A 475 19.74 11.02 0.59
CA TYR A 475 19.03 9.84 0.12
C TYR A 475 18.36 10.12 -1.24
N PHE A 476 17.62 11.20 -1.36
CA PHE A 476 16.91 11.52 -2.60
C PHE A 476 17.88 11.88 -3.75
N ALA A 477 19.02 12.50 -3.44
CA ALA A 477 20.06 12.77 -4.43
C ALA A 477 20.64 11.48 -5.00
N GLU A 478 20.94 10.49 -4.16
CA GLU A 478 21.43 9.18 -4.58
C GLU A 478 20.37 8.41 -5.39
N ALA A 479 19.11 8.41 -4.94
CA ALA A 479 18.01 7.75 -5.65
C ALA A 479 17.80 8.36 -7.06
N ILE A 480 17.80 9.70 -7.17
CA ILE A 480 17.70 10.41 -8.45
C ILE A 480 18.86 10.07 -9.37
N LYS A 481 20.07 10.07 -8.84
CA LYS A 481 21.29 9.74 -9.59
C LYS A 481 21.19 8.30 -10.12
N THR A 482 20.91 7.33 -9.27
CA THR A 482 20.81 5.91 -9.65
C THR A 482 19.73 5.67 -10.72
N MET A 483 18.54 6.28 -10.57
CA MET A 483 17.50 6.21 -11.60
C MET A 483 17.94 6.84 -12.93
N GLY A 484 18.70 7.93 -12.87
CA GLY A 484 19.31 8.57 -14.04
C GLY A 484 20.33 7.67 -14.72
N ASP A 485 21.18 7.00 -13.96
CA ASP A 485 22.19 6.05 -14.46
C ASP A 485 21.51 4.84 -15.12
N VAL A 486 20.42 4.30 -14.52
CA VAL A 486 19.58 3.25 -15.12
C VAL A 486 18.99 3.72 -16.45
N ALA A 487 18.44 4.93 -16.50
CA ALA A 487 17.88 5.47 -17.74
C ALA A 487 18.95 5.62 -18.84
N ALA A 488 20.13 6.13 -18.48
CA ALA A 488 21.25 6.30 -19.40
C ALA A 488 21.77 4.96 -19.93
N SER A 489 21.88 3.91 -19.09
CA SER A 489 22.28 2.56 -19.50
C SER A 489 21.29 1.93 -20.50
N LEU A 490 20.01 2.31 -20.43
CA LEU A 490 18.96 1.90 -21.37
C LEU A 490 18.89 2.77 -22.64
N GLY A 491 19.81 3.75 -22.79
CA GLY A 491 19.82 4.71 -23.88
C GLY A 491 18.65 5.68 -23.84
N GLY A 492 18.06 5.91 -22.66
CA GLY A 492 16.93 6.76 -22.40
C GLY A 492 17.28 8.03 -21.62
N LYS A 493 16.24 8.77 -21.27
CA LYS A 493 16.29 9.92 -20.39
C LYS A 493 15.48 9.64 -19.14
N PHE A 494 15.84 10.29 -18.05
CA PHE A 494 15.12 10.19 -16.78
C PHE A 494 14.31 11.47 -16.52
N SER A 495 13.10 11.31 -16.03
CA SER A 495 12.28 12.40 -15.52
C SER A 495 11.66 11.99 -14.19
N ILE A 496 11.73 12.92 -13.26
CA ILE A 496 11.07 12.85 -11.96
C ILE A 496 9.69 13.54 -12.03
N ASP A 497 8.83 13.25 -11.08
CA ASP A 497 7.55 13.95 -10.94
C ASP A 497 7.76 15.49 -10.92
N PRO A 498 7.01 16.24 -11.76
CA PRO A 498 7.07 17.70 -11.73
C PRO A 498 6.72 18.35 -10.39
N LEU A 499 5.88 17.72 -9.57
CA LEU A 499 5.57 18.20 -8.22
C LEU A 499 6.82 18.25 -7.34
N TRP A 500 7.74 17.32 -7.54
CA TRP A 500 9.06 17.35 -6.93
C TRP A 500 9.82 18.63 -7.24
N HIS A 501 9.85 19.06 -8.52
CA HIS A 501 10.55 20.29 -8.91
C HIS A 501 9.87 21.57 -8.47
N LEU A 502 8.52 21.58 -8.46
CA LEU A 502 7.74 22.79 -8.22
C LEU A 502 7.44 23.01 -6.74
N ARG A 503 7.21 21.96 -5.97
CA ARG A 503 6.70 22.03 -4.59
C ARG A 503 7.49 21.21 -3.60
N ARG A 504 8.49 20.44 -4.02
CA ARG A 504 9.21 19.46 -3.20
C ARG A 504 8.24 18.49 -2.49
N THR A 505 7.15 18.14 -3.18
CA THR A 505 6.15 17.20 -2.65
C THR A 505 6.52 15.78 -3.06
N LEU A 506 6.56 14.88 -2.10
CA LEU A 506 6.73 13.44 -2.28
C LEU A 506 5.36 12.77 -2.38
N VAL A 507 5.23 11.79 -3.27
CA VAL A 507 4.09 10.87 -3.26
C VAL A 507 4.55 9.55 -2.67
N THR A 508 3.95 9.13 -1.53
CA THR A 508 4.25 7.85 -0.91
C THR A 508 3.04 6.91 -0.93
N VAL A 509 3.33 5.62 -1.11
CA VAL A 509 2.38 4.51 -0.91
C VAL A 509 2.77 3.68 0.32
N HIS A 510 3.85 4.08 0.99
CA HIS A 510 4.45 3.40 2.15
C HIS A 510 4.62 4.32 3.36
N PRO A 511 3.56 5.05 3.81
CA PRO A 511 3.68 5.88 5.01
C PRO A 511 3.90 5.01 6.25
N LEU A 512 4.88 5.37 7.09
CA LEU A 512 5.30 4.63 8.28
C LEU A 512 5.48 5.57 9.47
N GLY A 513 5.43 5.04 10.69
CA GLY A 513 5.65 5.81 11.92
C GLY A 513 4.42 6.56 12.44
N GLY A 514 4.60 7.38 13.47
CA GLY A 514 3.51 8.10 14.16
C GLY A 514 3.05 7.43 15.46
N CYS A 515 3.21 6.12 15.60
CA CYS A 515 2.96 5.37 16.85
C CYS A 515 4.12 4.40 17.15
N SER A 516 5.33 4.87 16.95
CA SER A 516 6.54 4.05 16.88
C SER A 516 6.81 3.19 18.09
N MET A 517 7.38 2.00 17.85
CA MET A 517 7.93 1.15 18.91
C MET A 517 9.09 1.83 19.63
N GLY A 518 9.17 1.63 20.94
CA GLY A 518 10.29 2.02 21.80
C GLY A 518 10.48 1.04 22.93
N VAL A 519 11.58 1.16 23.63
CA VAL A 519 11.86 0.34 24.84
C VAL A 519 11.09 0.85 26.07
N ASP A 520 10.62 2.09 26.01
CA ASP A 520 9.84 2.75 27.05
C ASP A 520 8.96 3.87 26.44
N SER A 521 8.09 4.47 27.25
CA SER A 521 7.17 5.54 26.82
C SER A 521 7.85 6.88 26.49
N GLU A 522 9.11 7.09 26.86
CA GLU A 522 9.87 8.27 26.47
C GLU A 522 10.43 8.15 25.05
N ARG A 523 10.56 6.93 24.53
CA ARG A 523 11.15 6.62 23.23
C ARG A 523 10.16 6.12 22.18
N GLY A 524 8.97 5.67 22.60
CA GLY A 524 7.93 5.18 21.71
C GLY A 524 6.52 5.29 22.29
N VAL A 525 5.54 4.95 21.48
CA VAL A 525 4.12 4.88 21.86
C VAL A 525 3.78 3.46 22.30
N VAL A 526 4.38 2.47 21.65
CA VAL A 526 4.18 1.05 21.92
C VAL A 526 5.49 0.35 22.27
N GLY A 527 5.37 -0.71 23.04
CA GLY A 527 6.48 -1.62 23.34
C GLY A 527 6.87 -2.51 22.14
N PRO A 528 7.93 -3.33 22.28
CA PRO A 528 8.35 -4.28 21.25
C PRO A 528 7.28 -5.33 20.90
N ASP A 529 6.28 -5.51 21.73
CA ASP A 529 5.13 -6.40 21.60
C ASP A 529 3.88 -5.71 20.99
N GLY A 530 4.00 -4.44 20.59
CA GLY A 530 2.90 -3.65 20.04
C GLY A 530 1.93 -3.08 21.08
N SER A 531 2.09 -3.40 22.37
CA SER A 531 1.24 -2.91 23.46
C SER A 531 1.47 -1.42 23.71
N VAL A 532 0.40 -0.63 23.79
CA VAL A 532 0.47 0.80 24.10
C VAL A 532 0.86 0.98 25.57
N PHE A 533 1.91 1.75 25.83
CA PHE A 533 2.38 2.00 27.18
C PHE A 533 1.28 2.62 28.05
N GLY A 534 1.03 2.01 29.21
CA GLY A 534 0.02 2.45 30.16
C GLY A 534 -1.42 2.01 29.88
N TYR A 535 -1.68 1.29 28.79
CA TYR A 535 -3.02 0.85 28.39
C TYR A 535 -3.07 -0.67 28.12
N PRO A 536 -3.22 -1.50 29.15
CA PRO A 536 -3.30 -2.95 28.98
C PRO A 536 -4.40 -3.39 28.02
N GLY A 537 -4.08 -4.27 27.07
CA GLY A 537 -5.03 -4.74 26.07
C GLY A 537 -5.24 -3.79 24.87
N LEU A 538 -4.61 -2.61 24.87
CA LEU A 538 -4.54 -1.75 23.67
C LEU A 538 -3.25 -2.07 22.89
N VAL A 539 -3.39 -2.49 21.65
CA VAL A 539 -2.28 -2.84 20.76
C VAL A 539 -2.39 -2.07 19.45
N ILE A 540 -1.26 -1.63 18.91
CA ILE A 540 -1.20 -1.06 17.57
C ILE A 540 -0.46 -2.04 16.67
N ALA A 541 -1.08 -2.40 15.54
CA ALA A 541 -0.60 -3.44 14.63
C ALA A 541 -0.72 -2.99 13.17
N ASP A 542 0.01 -1.95 12.78
CA ASP A 542 0.10 -1.47 11.40
C ASP A 542 1.42 -0.73 11.14
N GLY A 543 1.54 -0.04 10.00
CA GLY A 543 2.76 0.68 9.63
C GLY A 543 3.12 1.83 10.57
N SER A 544 2.20 2.28 11.44
CA SER A 544 2.49 3.35 12.39
C SER A 544 3.48 2.96 13.50
N VAL A 545 3.62 1.66 13.78
CA VAL A 545 4.55 1.18 14.83
C VAL A 545 6.01 1.19 14.41
N MET A 546 6.30 1.40 13.12
CA MET A 546 7.67 1.39 12.62
C MET A 546 8.48 2.52 13.24
N PRO A 547 9.65 2.24 13.85
CA PRO A 547 10.52 3.29 14.38
C PRO A 547 11.18 4.15 13.29
N GLY A 548 11.19 3.67 12.06
CA GLY A 548 11.79 4.31 10.90
C GLY A 548 11.46 3.54 9.62
N PRO A 549 12.09 3.90 8.49
CA PRO A 549 11.83 3.26 7.21
C PRO A 549 12.16 1.75 7.25
N VAL A 550 11.39 0.97 6.51
CA VAL A 550 11.67 -0.46 6.32
C VAL A 550 12.78 -0.64 5.27
N GLY A 551 12.81 0.24 4.30
CA GLY A 551 13.70 0.14 3.13
C GLY A 551 12.96 -0.47 1.94
N PRO A 552 12.84 -1.80 1.83
CA PRO A 552 11.98 -2.40 0.81
C PRO A 552 10.49 -2.21 1.12
N ASN A 553 9.61 -2.77 0.28
CA ASN A 553 8.16 -2.72 0.44
C ASN A 553 7.74 -3.20 1.85
N PRO A 554 7.02 -2.41 2.66
CA PRO A 554 6.88 -2.66 4.09
C PRO A 554 5.82 -3.70 4.47
N SER A 555 4.98 -4.13 3.52
CA SER A 555 3.82 -4.99 3.79
C SER A 555 4.15 -6.28 4.54
N LEU A 556 5.22 -6.96 4.14
CA LEU A 556 5.67 -8.20 4.77
C LEU A 556 6.18 -7.96 6.21
N THR A 557 6.90 -6.86 6.44
CA THR A 557 7.41 -6.51 7.77
C THR A 557 6.28 -6.06 8.70
N ILE A 558 5.26 -5.34 8.19
CA ILE A 558 4.05 -5.01 8.97
C ILE A 558 3.34 -6.28 9.41
N ALA A 559 3.14 -7.23 8.50
CA ALA A 559 2.48 -8.49 8.79
C ALA A 559 3.28 -9.35 9.80
N ALA A 560 4.60 -9.44 9.64
CA ALA A 560 5.47 -10.20 10.55
C ALA A 560 5.50 -9.61 11.98
N LEU A 561 5.56 -8.28 12.12
CA LEU A 561 5.43 -7.63 13.42
C LEU A 561 4.07 -7.91 14.06
N SER A 562 3.00 -7.83 13.28
CA SER A 562 1.65 -8.10 13.79
C SER A 562 1.46 -9.56 14.22
N ASP A 563 2.07 -10.51 13.50
CA ASP A 563 2.08 -11.91 13.89
C ASP A 563 2.85 -12.12 15.21
N ARG A 564 3.97 -11.41 15.40
CA ARG A 564 4.72 -11.41 16.65
C ARG A 564 3.94 -10.78 17.81
N PHE A 565 3.21 -9.69 17.56
CA PHE A 565 2.37 -9.06 18.58
C PHE A 565 1.21 -9.98 19.01
N ALA A 566 0.65 -10.73 18.06
CA ALA A 566 -0.38 -11.73 18.37
C ALA A 566 0.15 -12.82 19.32
N ASP A 567 1.37 -13.33 19.13
CA ASP A 567 1.98 -14.30 20.06
C ASP A 567 2.02 -13.75 21.50
N SER A 568 2.34 -12.46 21.68
CA SER A 568 2.38 -11.81 22.99
C SER A 568 1.00 -11.60 23.64
N LEU A 569 -0.07 -11.54 22.83
CA LEU A 569 -1.45 -11.40 23.33
C LEU A 569 -2.12 -12.71 23.68
N ILE A 570 -1.70 -13.80 23.04
CA ILE A 570 -2.30 -15.13 23.17
C ILE A 570 -1.57 -15.93 24.26
N GLY A 571 -0.26 -15.74 24.39
CA GLY A 571 0.64 -16.47 25.29
C GLY A 571 0.63 -16.01 26.67
#